data_4fc9c15add938bd911124c7705de5e4f
#
_entry.id   4fc9c15add938bd911124c7705de5e4f
#
_cell.length_a   1.000
_cell.length_b   1.000
_cell.length_c   1.000
_cell.angle_alpha   90.00
_cell.angle_beta   90.00
_cell.angle_gamma   90.00
#
_symmetry.space_group_name_H-M   'P 1'
#
loop_
_entity.id
_entity.type
_entity.pdbx_description
1 polymer ?
#
loop_
_entity_poly.entity_id
_entity_poly.type
_entity_poly.pdbx_seq_one_letter_code
_entity_poly.pdbx_strand_id
1 'polypeptide(L)'
;FVGILQINKRMETAIFHSLLACCLKECAEMNKYRRHGGPVPVLSAREAVMMIEDGAVVAIVGAGGGITEPTKLIDGLAERFRETGEPKNLTFWHATGLGDRGERGMSPLAQPGLVKRAIGGHWGQSPRLAEMAERNEIEAYCLPQGTMSQLLRTAAAGQPGLLTHSGLNTYIDPRQTGGRLNARTTEELIELVEMDGREWLYYRAPKIDVAVIRGTTADTDGYISMESEIAWLDSLPMAQAAHNNGGIVIAQVKNLVKAGTIHPRDVKIPGYLVDAVVVDPGQCQLYNAPENRFLCGDYIAEEGKCESLLLNERKVIARRALMEIRDGDVGNLGVGISDGIGSVAREEGLGGNFTLTIETGPIGGVTAQGIFFGASVNSKALADIPAQFDFYGGGGLDV
;
A
#
# COMPACT_ATOMS: atom_id res chain seq x y z
N PHE A 1 -32.58 -6.75 -49.12
CA PHE A 1 -31.17 -7.08 -48.84
C PHE A 1 -30.28 -5.81 -48.82
N VAL A 2 -30.43 -4.89 -49.77
CA VAL A 2 -29.61 -3.64 -49.84
C VAL A 2 -29.90 -2.73 -48.65
N GLY A 3 -31.11 -2.65 -48.14
CA GLY A 3 -31.48 -1.85 -46.97
C GLY A 3 -30.89 -2.34 -45.67
N ILE A 4 -30.76 -3.65 -45.46
CA ILE A 4 -30.18 -4.26 -44.26
C ILE A 4 -28.66 -4.04 -44.22
N LEU A 5 -27.98 -4.11 -45.37
CA LEU A 5 -26.55 -3.82 -45.50
C LEU A 5 -26.20 -2.35 -45.22
N GLN A 6 -27.08 -1.41 -45.59
CA GLN A 6 -26.90 0.02 -45.30
C GLN A 6 -27.15 0.35 -43.83
N ILE A 7 -28.09 -0.33 -43.16
CA ILE A 7 -28.35 -0.18 -41.72
C ILE A 7 -27.16 -0.71 -40.89
N ASN A 8 -26.60 -1.88 -41.25
CA ASN A 8 -25.44 -2.42 -40.60
C ASN A 8 -24.19 -1.52 -40.70
N LYS A 9 -23.91 -0.99 -41.92
CA LYS A 9 -22.79 -0.05 -42.07
C LYS A 9 -22.97 1.23 -41.27
N ARG A 10 -24.20 1.79 -41.19
CA ARG A 10 -24.47 2.97 -40.36
C ARG A 10 -24.31 2.69 -38.86
N MET A 11 -24.74 1.51 -38.40
CA MET A 11 -24.53 1.07 -37.00
C MET A 11 -23.05 0.87 -36.70
N GLU A 12 -22.31 0.20 -37.57
CA GLU A 12 -20.84 0.02 -37.39
C GLU A 12 -20.11 1.37 -37.36
N THR A 13 -20.49 2.31 -38.24
CA THR A 13 -19.92 3.65 -38.23
C THR A 13 -20.28 4.43 -36.95
N ALA A 14 -21.51 4.33 -36.48
CA ALA A 14 -21.95 4.99 -35.26
C ALA A 14 -21.25 4.39 -33.99
N ILE A 15 -21.09 3.06 -33.94
CA ILE A 15 -20.34 2.38 -32.89
C ILE A 15 -18.87 2.77 -32.93
N PHE A 16 -18.27 2.81 -34.14
CA PHE A 16 -16.88 3.25 -34.32
C PHE A 16 -16.67 4.70 -33.89
N HIS A 17 -17.57 5.63 -34.25
CA HIS A 17 -17.51 7.03 -33.83
C HIS A 17 -17.72 7.18 -32.30
N SER A 18 -18.61 6.38 -31.72
CA SER A 18 -18.82 6.37 -30.28
C SER A 18 -17.60 5.85 -29.52
N LEU A 19 -16.99 4.74 -29.99
CA LEU A 19 -15.75 4.21 -29.45
C LEU A 19 -14.58 5.19 -29.61
N LEU A 20 -14.46 5.81 -30.81
CA LEU A 20 -13.43 6.81 -31.06
C LEU A 20 -13.63 8.06 -30.20
N ALA A 21 -14.86 8.52 -30.00
CA ALA A 21 -15.17 9.64 -29.12
C ALA A 21 -14.88 9.30 -27.64
N CYS A 22 -15.15 8.06 -27.22
CA CYS A 22 -14.78 7.57 -25.89
C CYS A 22 -13.27 7.54 -25.71
N CYS A 23 -12.52 6.95 -26.66
CA CYS A 23 -11.06 6.94 -26.64
C CYS A 23 -10.45 8.35 -26.66
N LEU A 24 -11.02 9.27 -27.47
CA LEU A 24 -10.54 10.65 -27.52
C LEU A 24 -10.83 11.42 -26.22
N LYS A 25 -11.94 11.11 -25.55
CA LYS A 25 -12.28 11.68 -24.25
C LYS A 25 -11.38 11.14 -23.15
N GLU A 26 -11.11 9.83 -23.15
CA GLU A 26 -10.14 9.20 -22.26
C GLU A 26 -8.72 9.76 -22.48
N CYS A 27 -8.28 9.96 -23.74
CA CYS A 27 -7.02 10.61 -24.06
C CYS A 27 -6.93 12.07 -23.56
N ALA A 28 -8.05 12.80 -23.55
CA ALA A 28 -8.10 14.18 -23.07
C ALA A 28 -8.07 14.29 -21.53
N GLU A 29 -8.40 13.21 -20.85
CA GLU A 29 -8.36 13.11 -19.37
C GLU A 29 -7.04 12.55 -18.81
N MET A 30 -6.11 12.11 -19.72
CA MET A 30 -4.82 11.57 -19.27
C MET A 30 -3.91 12.65 -18.72
N ASN A 31 -3.22 12.30 -17.62
CA ASN A 31 -2.24 13.19 -17.00
C ASN A 31 -1.11 13.54 -18.00
N LYS A 32 -0.81 14.83 -18.12
CA LYS A 32 0.22 15.36 -19.04
C LYS A 32 1.64 14.79 -18.81
N TYR A 33 1.90 14.26 -17.64
CA TYR A 33 3.17 13.65 -17.28
C TYR A 33 3.25 12.15 -17.58
N ARG A 34 2.15 11.58 -18.08
CA ARG A 34 2.11 10.16 -18.40
C ARG A 34 3.07 9.83 -19.54
N ARG A 35 3.86 8.77 -19.32
CA ARG A 35 4.81 8.28 -20.32
C ARG A 35 4.09 7.54 -21.46
N HIS A 36 4.46 7.85 -22.70
CA HIS A 36 3.95 7.22 -23.91
C HIS A 36 5.02 6.37 -24.62
N GLY A 37 5.76 5.53 -23.85
CA GLY A 37 6.83 4.67 -24.36
C GLY A 37 8.22 5.30 -24.23
N GLY A 38 9.23 4.62 -24.77
CA GLY A 38 10.63 5.00 -24.62
C GLY A 38 11.23 4.70 -23.24
N PRO A 39 12.48 5.09 -22.98
CA PRO A 39 13.11 4.96 -21.69
C PRO A 39 12.35 5.70 -20.59
N VAL A 40 12.38 5.16 -19.36
CA VAL A 40 11.75 5.85 -18.22
C VAL A 40 12.56 7.10 -17.85
N PRO A 41 11.93 8.28 -17.65
CA PRO A 41 12.62 9.45 -17.11
C PRO A 41 13.22 9.16 -15.74
N VAL A 42 14.52 9.42 -15.60
CA VAL A 42 15.23 9.35 -14.31
C VAL A 42 15.35 10.77 -13.78
N LEU A 43 14.66 11.06 -12.69
CA LEU A 43 14.50 12.40 -12.14
C LEU A 43 15.10 12.49 -10.73
N SER A 44 15.46 13.68 -10.31
CA SER A 44 15.65 13.95 -8.89
C SER A 44 14.30 13.89 -8.15
N ALA A 45 14.30 13.68 -6.84
CA ALA A 45 13.07 13.70 -6.05
C ALA A 45 12.33 15.04 -6.21
N ARG A 46 13.07 16.16 -6.27
CA ARG A 46 12.51 17.49 -6.47
C ARG A 46 11.77 17.62 -7.82
N GLU A 47 12.35 17.11 -8.92
CA GLU A 47 11.70 17.13 -10.23
C GLU A 47 10.49 16.20 -10.27
N ALA A 48 10.62 15.01 -9.70
CA ALA A 48 9.54 14.02 -9.71
C ALA A 48 8.30 14.50 -8.96
N VAL A 49 8.46 15.13 -7.79
CA VAL A 49 7.32 15.65 -7.02
C VAL A 49 6.65 16.85 -7.68
N MET A 50 7.31 17.54 -8.65
CA MET A 50 6.65 18.58 -9.46
C MET A 50 5.55 18.04 -10.36
N MET A 51 5.52 16.73 -10.61
CA MET A 51 4.46 16.07 -11.37
C MET A 51 3.15 15.94 -10.58
N ILE A 52 3.16 16.18 -9.27
CA ILE A 52 1.97 16.11 -8.40
C ILE A 52 1.26 17.47 -8.45
N GLU A 53 0.01 17.47 -8.93
CA GLU A 53 -0.79 18.68 -9.09
C GLU A 53 -1.70 18.94 -7.90
N ASP A 54 -2.23 20.17 -7.79
CA ASP A 54 -3.20 20.55 -6.77
C ASP A 54 -4.44 19.64 -6.79
N GLY A 55 -4.91 19.27 -5.62
CA GLY A 55 -6.11 18.45 -5.46
C GLY A 55 -5.97 16.97 -5.79
N ALA A 56 -4.78 16.52 -6.23
CA ALA A 56 -4.55 15.13 -6.62
C ALA A 56 -4.81 14.14 -5.47
N VAL A 57 -5.30 12.96 -5.82
CA VAL A 57 -5.36 11.80 -4.93
C VAL A 57 -4.04 11.04 -5.06
N VAL A 58 -3.24 11.08 -4.01
CA VAL A 58 -1.89 10.51 -3.97
C VAL A 58 -1.90 9.27 -3.08
N ALA A 59 -1.69 8.12 -3.69
CA ALA A 59 -1.49 6.87 -2.96
C ALA A 59 0.01 6.67 -2.69
N ILE A 60 0.36 6.37 -1.44
CA ILE A 60 1.75 6.18 -1.01
C ILE A 60 1.89 4.79 -0.39
N VAL A 61 2.80 3.97 -0.95
CA VAL A 61 3.15 2.68 -0.39
C VAL A 61 4.07 2.84 0.80
N GLY A 62 4.00 1.92 1.74
CA GLY A 62 4.92 1.87 2.88
C GLY A 62 4.29 1.22 4.10
N ALA A 63 5.12 0.79 5.04
CA ALA A 63 4.67 0.29 6.34
C ALA A 63 5.62 0.75 7.45
N GLY A 64 5.21 0.56 8.70
CA GLY A 64 5.93 1.03 9.87
C GLY A 64 7.42 0.67 9.87
N GLY A 65 8.25 1.55 10.39
CA GLY A 65 9.70 1.38 10.40
C GLY A 65 10.39 1.64 9.06
N GLY A 66 9.66 2.10 8.04
CA GLY A 66 10.22 2.42 6.71
C GLY A 66 10.20 1.28 5.72
N ILE A 67 9.46 0.19 5.99
CA ILE A 67 9.32 -0.94 5.05
C ILE A 67 8.71 -0.44 3.74
N THR A 68 9.45 -0.61 2.65
CA THR A 68 9.03 -0.24 1.29
C THR A 68 8.55 1.22 1.16
N GLU A 69 8.96 2.10 2.06
CA GLU A 69 8.54 3.50 2.10
C GLU A 69 9.41 4.38 1.19
N PRO A 70 8.84 5.15 0.25
CA PRO A 70 9.56 6.02 -0.67
C PRO A 70 9.96 7.35 0.00
N THR A 71 10.83 7.26 1.01
CA THR A 71 11.18 8.36 1.93
C THR A 71 11.66 9.61 1.21
N LYS A 72 12.48 9.45 0.15
CA LYS A 72 13.03 10.57 -0.64
C LYS A 72 11.93 11.37 -1.34
N LEU A 73 10.89 10.68 -1.83
CA LEU A 73 9.75 11.31 -2.49
C LEU A 73 8.83 11.99 -1.48
N ILE A 74 8.61 11.37 -0.32
CA ILE A 74 7.83 11.97 0.79
C ILE A 74 8.50 13.26 1.26
N ASP A 75 9.81 13.21 1.54
CA ASP A 75 10.58 14.38 1.97
C ASP A 75 10.59 15.46 0.90
N GLY A 76 10.79 15.09 -0.37
CA GLY A 76 10.78 16.02 -1.49
C GLY A 76 9.44 16.74 -1.67
N LEU A 77 8.32 16.02 -1.48
CA LEU A 77 6.99 16.63 -1.54
C LEU A 77 6.76 17.61 -0.36
N ALA A 78 7.18 17.22 0.84
CA ALA A 78 7.11 18.08 2.02
C ALA A 78 7.98 19.33 1.89
N GLU A 79 9.17 19.22 1.30
CA GLU A 79 10.08 20.35 1.03
C GLU A 79 9.50 21.27 -0.03
N ARG A 80 9.01 20.73 -1.15
CA ARG A 80 8.37 21.51 -2.20
C ARG A 80 7.25 22.40 -1.63
N PHE A 81 6.37 21.81 -0.81
CA PHE A 81 5.29 22.59 -0.21
C PHE A 81 5.79 23.68 0.73
N ARG A 82 6.79 23.41 1.56
CA ARG A 82 7.40 24.43 2.45
C ARG A 82 8.03 25.58 1.68
N GLU A 83 8.63 25.31 0.53
CA GLU A 83 9.30 26.32 -0.29
C GLU A 83 8.33 27.14 -1.15
N THR A 84 7.30 26.50 -1.70
CA THR A 84 6.45 27.09 -2.76
C THR A 84 5.01 27.31 -2.35
N GLY A 85 4.53 26.64 -1.30
CA GLY A 85 3.12 26.56 -0.94
C GLY A 85 2.30 25.70 -1.91
N GLU A 86 2.95 24.89 -2.74
CA GLU A 86 2.33 23.98 -3.72
C GLU A 86 2.97 22.58 -3.63
N PRO A 87 2.21 21.49 -3.95
CA PRO A 87 0.78 21.46 -4.34
C PRO A 87 -0.14 21.67 -3.14
N LYS A 88 -1.42 22.00 -3.40
CA LYS A 88 -2.44 22.24 -2.37
C LYS A 88 -3.53 21.19 -2.39
N ASN A 89 -4.17 21.02 -1.24
CA ASN A 89 -5.42 20.27 -1.11
C ASN A 89 -5.32 18.81 -1.55
N LEU A 90 -4.20 18.13 -1.32
CA LEU A 90 -4.03 16.74 -1.66
C LEU A 90 -4.94 15.83 -0.81
N THR A 91 -5.38 14.73 -1.42
CA THR A 91 -5.95 13.59 -0.73
C THR A 91 -4.92 12.49 -0.66
N PHE A 92 -4.54 12.04 0.54
CA PHE A 92 -3.63 10.91 0.71
C PHE A 92 -4.40 9.61 0.93
N TRP A 93 -3.92 8.54 0.29
CA TRP A 93 -4.39 7.16 0.45
C TRP A 93 -3.23 6.30 0.90
N HIS A 94 -3.34 5.69 2.09
CA HIS A 94 -2.33 4.78 2.62
C HIS A 94 -2.99 3.63 3.40
N ALA A 95 -2.90 2.40 2.88
CA ALA A 95 -3.54 1.25 3.52
C ALA A 95 -2.87 0.91 4.87
N THR A 96 -1.54 0.94 4.91
CA THR A 96 -0.73 0.70 6.11
C THR A 96 -0.37 1.99 6.82
N GLY A 97 0.12 1.90 8.04
CA GLY A 97 0.72 3.03 8.75
C GLY A 97 2.17 3.25 8.32
N LEU A 98 2.45 4.42 7.72
CA LEU A 98 3.80 4.85 7.37
C LEU A 98 4.41 5.65 8.52
N GLY A 99 5.68 5.41 8.82
CA GLY A 99 6.42 6.21 9.79
C GLY A 99 7.01 5.42 10.96
N ASP A 100 7.49 6.17 11.94
CA ASP A 100 8.23 5.69 13.10
C ASP A 100 7.58 6.07 14.46
N ARG A 101 6.31 6.47 14.43
CA ARG A 101 5.58 7.08 15.57
C ARG A 101 6.16 8.45 15.97
N GLY A 102 6.85 9.11 15.07
CA GLY A 102 7.51 10.39 15.27
C GLY A 102 7.45 11.28 14.03
N GLU A 103 8.63 11.65 13.55
CA GLU A 103 8.79 12.66 12.51
C GLU A 103 8.79 12.11 11.07
N ARG A 104 8.77 10.79 10.87
CA ARG A 104 8.85 10.14 9.56
C ARG A 104 7.49 9.70 9.04
N GLY A 105 7.49 9.03 7.88
CA GLY A 105 6.28 8.58 7.22
C GLY A 105 5.45 9.72 6.69
N MET A 106 4.18 9.79 7.06
CA MET A 106 3.27 10.87 6.65
C MET A 106 3.43 12.14 7.49
N SER A 107 4.17 12.11 8.62
CA SER A 107 4.36 13.27 9.49
C SER A 107 4.95 14.51 8.79
N PRO A 108 5.94 14.41 7.88
CA PRO A 108 6.43 15.57 7.12
C PRO A 108 5.39 16.22 6.21
N LEU A 109 4.39 15.45 5.76
CA LEU A 109 3.31 15.90 4.90
C LEU A 109 2.15 16.55 5.69
N ALA A 110 2.16 16.47 7.01
CA ALA A 110 1.15 17.06 7.89
C ALA A 110 1.32 18.58 7.95
N GLN A 111 1.04 19.27 6.84
CA GLN A 111 1.20 20.70 6.68
C GLN A 111 -0.15 21.35 6.28
N PRO A 112 -0.60 22.42 6.99
CA PRO A 112 -1.84 23.10 6.64
C PRO A 112 -1.82 23.63 5.20
N GLY A 113 -2.85 23.29 4.43
CA GLY A 113 -2.96 23.67 3.02
C GLY A 113 -2.42 22.61 2.04
N LEU A 114 -1.44 21.79 2.43
CA LEU A 114 -1.00 20.64 1.64
C LEU A 114 -2.07 19.55 1.65
N VAL A 115 -2.52 19.14 2.84
CA VAL A 115 -3.47 18.07 3.03
C VAL A 115 -4.89 18.61 3.12
N LYS A 116 -5.79 18.15 2.26
CA LYS A 116 -7.23 18.31 2.39
C LYS A 116 -7.84 17.12 3.11
N ARG A 117 -7.44 15.91 2.73
CA ARG A 117 -8.01 14.65 3.18
C ARG A 117 -6.94 13.58 3.36
N ALA A 118 -7.08 12.73 4.35
CA ALA A 118 -6.32 11.51 4.46
C ALA A 118 -7.25 10.32 4.71
N ILE A 119 -7.03 9.24 3.96
CA ILE A 119 -7.75 7.97 4.06
C ILE A 119 -6.69 6.91 4.38
N GLY A 120 -6.69 6.42 5.61
CA GLY A 120 -5.67 5.50 6.09
C GLY A 120 -6.24 4.31 6.84
N GLY A 121 -5.58 3.17 6.75
CA GLY A 121 -5.92 1.99 7.54
C GLY A 121 -5.29 2.05 8.95
N HIS A 122 -4.18 2.75 9.10
CA HIS A 122 -3.50 2.91 10.38
C HIS A 122 -2.88 4.31 10.52
N TRP A 123 -3.14 4.99 11.64
CA TRP A 123 -2.76 6.39 11.87
C TRP A 123 -1.62 6.58 12.86
N GLY A 124 -1.41 5.60 13.75
CA GLY A 124 -0.51 5.73 14.89
C GLY A 124 0.99 5.84 14.56
N GLN A 125 1.39 5.56 13.31
CA GLN A 125 2.79 5.69 12.88
C GLN A 125 3.18 7.13 12.53
N SER A 126 2.19 8.00 12.21
CA SER A 126 2.40 9.40 11.80
C SER A 126 1.59 10.35 12.68
N PRO A 127 2.03 10.61 13.93
CA PRO A 127 1.26 11.34 14.93
C PRO A 127 0.88 12.76 14.49
N ARG A 128 1.71 13.46 13.73
CA ARG A 128 1.38 14.82 13.26
C ARG A 128 0.18 14.85 12.32
N LEU A 129 0.02 13.81 11.46
CA LEU A 129 -1.15 13.70 10.60
C LEU A 129 -2.41 13.36 11.42
N ALA A 130 -2.27 12.49 12.42
CA ALA A 130 -3.35 12.16 13.35
C ALA A 130 -3.80 13.41 14.14
N GLU A 131 -2.88 14.23 14.63
CA GLU A 131 -3.20 15.49 15.31
C GLU A 131 -4.01 16.46 14.43
N MET A 132 -3.70 16.57 13.13
CA MET A 132 -4.50 17.39 12.20
C MET A 132 -5.93 16.88 12.08
N ALA A 133 -6.11 15.55 12.06
CA ALA A 133 -7.43 14.94 12.05
C ALA A 133 -8.21 15.21 13.36
N GLU A 134 -7.57 15.06 14.51
CA GLU A 134 -8.16 15.31 15.83
C GLU A 134 -8.57 16.78 16.00
N ARG A 135 -7.79 17.72 15.43
CA ARG A 135 -8.10 19.15 15.45
C ARG A 135 -9.11 19.59 14.39
N ASN A 136 -9.69 18.66 13.63
CA ASN A 136 -10.59 18.97 12.51
C ASN A 136 -9.96 19.88 11.42
N GLU A 137 -8.66 19.80 11.21
CA GLU A 137 -7.96 20.59 10.20
C GLU A 137 -8.08 19.95 8.81
N ILE A 138 -8.24 18.63 8.74
CA ILE A 138 -8.38 17.85 7.51
C ILE A 138 -9.59 16.91 7.60
N GLU A 139 -10.10 16.46 6.44
CA GLU A 139 -11.01 15.32 6.38
C GLU A 139 -10.22 14.03 6.63
N ALA A 140 -10.73 13.15 7.48
CA ALA A 140 -9.99 11.96 7.92
C ALA A 140 -10.88 10.73 8.00
N TYR A 141 -10.39 9.63 7.41
CA TYR A 141 -11.04 8.31 7.46
C TYR A 141 -10.07 7.27 7.97
N CYS A 142 -10.57 6.35 8.80
CA CYS A 142 -9.90 5.10 9.12
C CYS A 142 -10.72 3.95 8.56
N LEU A 143 -10.17 3.24 7.58
CA LEU A 143 -10.81 2.12 6.92
C LEU A 143 -10.01 0.83 7.15
N PRO A 144 -10.63 -0.36 7.06
CA PRO A 144 -9.90 -1.61 7.25
C PRO A 144 -8.74 -1.73 6.25
N GLN A 145 -7.54 -1.97 6.74
CA GLN A 145 -6.30 -2.03 5.94
C GLN A 145 -6.43 -2.98 4.75
N GLY A 146 -6.89 -4.22 5.00
CA GLY A 146 -7.04 -5.21 3.95
C GLY A 146 -8.06 -4.82 2.89
N THR A 147 -9.19 -4.23 3.32
CA THR A 147 -10.20 -3.68 2.39
C THR A 147 -9.61 -2.56 1.54
N MET A 148 -8.81 -1.67 2.13
CA MET A 148 -8.13 -0.60 1.37
C MET A 148 -7.17 -1.17 0.32
N SER A 149 -6.42 -2.20 0.66
CA SER A 149 -5.50 -2.88 -0.26
C SER A 149 -6.24 -3.60 -1.39
N GLN A 150 -7.35 -4.28 -1.08
CA GLN A 150 -8.21 -4.93 -2.08
C GLN A 150 -8.91 -3.90 -2.99
N LEU A 151 -9.27 -2.72 -2.46
CA LEU A 151 -9.82 -1.62 -3.24
C LEU A 151 -8.87 -1.10 -4.33
N LEU A 152 -7.56 -1.17 -4.13
CA LEU A 152 -6.58 -0.84 -5.19
C LEU A 152 -6.67 -1.83 -6.35
N ARG A 153 -6.83 -3.13 -6.10
CA ARG A 153 -7.09 -4.12 -7.17
C ARG A 153 -8.42 -3.86 -7.86
N THR A 154 -9.44 -3.54 -7.10
CA THR A 154 -10.78 -3.21 -7.61
C THR A 154 -10.74 -1.99 -8.51
N ALA A 155 -10.06 -0.91 -8.09
CA ALA A 155 -9.84 0.29 -8.87
C ALA A 155 -9.03 0.01 -10.15
N ALA A 156 -7.96 -0.79 -10.05
CA ALA A 156 -7.17 -1.21 -11.20
C ALA A 156 -7.98 -2.01 -12.22
N ALA A 157 -8.92 -2.83 -11.76
CA ALA A 157 -9.83 -3.60 -12.62
C ALA A 157 -10.99 -2.77 -13.20
N GLY A 158 -11.07 -1.46 -12.93
CA GLY A 158 -12.16 -0.59 -13.39
C GLY A 158 -13.51 -0.90 -12.75
N GLN A 159 -13.50 -1.59 -11.60
CA GLN A 159 -14.72 -1.91 -10.86
C GLN A 159 -15.13 -0.72 -9.98
N PRO A 160 -16.43 -0.52 -9.73
CA PRO A 160 -16.92 0.65 -9.00
C PRO A 160 -16.63 0.61 -7.50
N GLY A 161 -16.34 -0.57 -6.94
CA GLY A 161 -16.08 -0.76 -5.52
C GLY A 161 -15.98 -2.22 -5.11
N LEU A 162 -15.74 -2.43 -3.83
CA LEU A 162 -15.61 -3.74 -3.20
C LEU A 162 -16.82 -4.01 -2.29
N LEU A 163 -17.40 -5.19 -2.42
CA LEU A 163 -18.44 -5.69 -1.53
C LEU A 163 -17.81 -6.68 -0.54
N THR A 164 -17.89 -6.40 0.75
CA THR A 164 -17.32 -7.24 1.80
C THR A 164 -18.12 -7.13 3.10
N HIS A 165 -17.99 -8.10 4.00
CA HIS A 165 -18.55 -8.05 5.35
C HIS A 165 -17.63 -7.35 6.36
N SER A 166 -16.38 -7.06 5.96
CA SER A 166 -15.38 -6.42 6.83
C SER A 166 -15.85 -5.05 7.28
N GLY A 167 -15.86 -4.81 8.59
CA GLY A 167 -16.32 -3.57 9.19
C GLY A 167 -17.80 -3.56 9.62
N LEU A 168 -18.62 -4.56 9.26
CA LEU A 168 -20.01 -4.66 9.75
C LEU A 168 -20.07 -4.64 11.29
N ASN A 169 -21.01 -3.85 11.83
CA ASN A 169 -21.21 -3.67 13.27
C ASN A 169 -20.04 -3.03 14.03
N THR A 170 -19.06 -2.47 13.34
CA THR A 170 -17.97 -1.68 13.93
C THR A 170 -18.20 -0.19 13.65
N TYR A 171 -17.26 0.69 14.04
CA TYR A 171 -17.32 2.12 13.70
C TYR A 171 -17.24 2.38 12.17
N ILE A 172 -16.79 1.42 11.40
CA ILE A 172 -16.77 1.47 9.92
C ILE A 172 -18.16 1.39 9.31
N ASP A 173 -19.09 0.71 9.99
CA ASP A 173 -20.46 0.57 9.54
C ASP A 173 -21.11 1.96 9.34
N PRO A 174 -21.73 2.27 8.19
CA PRO A 174 -22.34 3.58 7.94
C PRO A 174 -23.46 3.93 8.93
N ARG A 175 -24.06 2.94 9.60
CA ARG A 175 -24.98 3.16 10.71
C ARG A 175 -24.32 3.76 11.96
N GLN A 176 -22.97 3.69 12.01
CA GLN A 176 -22.14 4.34 13.04
C GLN A 176 -21.47 5.58 12.43
N THR A 177 -20.15 5.55 12.23
CA THR A 177 -19.43 6.70 11.64
C THR A 177 -19.07 6.51 10.17
N GLY A 178 -19.16 5.30 9.62
CA GLY A 178 -18.72 4.99 8.26
C GLY A 178 -17.22 5.23 8.06
N GLY A 179 -16.42 5.00 9.11
CA GLY A 179 -14.96 5.23 9.11
C GLY A 179 -14.54 6.70 9.22
N ARG A 180 -15.48 7.64 9.34
CA ARG A 180 -15.17 9.07 9.52
C ARG A 180 -14.65 9.33 10.94
N LEU A 181 -13.48 9.97 11.03
CA LEU A 181 -12.79 10.20 12.30
C LEU A 181 -13.16 11.52 12.98
N ASN A 182 -13.73 12.48 12.25
CA ASN A 182 -14.02 13.81 12.79
C ASN A 182 -15.23 14.48 12.13
N ALA A 183 -15.68 15.60 12.70
CA ALA A 183 -16.86 16.33 12.24
C ALA A 183 -16.68 17.04 10.88
N ARG A 184 -15.43 17.31 10.45
CA ARG A 184 -15.13 17.87 9.14
C ARG A 184 -15.40 16.89 8.02
N THR A 185 -15.29 15.60 8.30
CA THR A 185 -15.46 14.51 7.34
C THR A 185 -16.92 14.19 7.17
N THR A 186 -17.52 14.56 6.04
CA THR A 186 -18.96 14.42 5.80
C THR A 186 -19.33 13.49 4.66
N GLU A 187 -18.43 13.25 3.70
CA GLU A 187 -18.70 12.36 2.58
C GLU A 187 -18.81 10.90 3.03
N GLU A 188 -19.75 10.17 2.47
CA GLU A 188 -19.94 8.74 2.73
C GLU A 188 -19.23 7.92 1.66
N LEU A 189 -18.21 7.18 2.07
CA LEU A 189 -17.42 6.29 1.19
C LEU A 189 -17.91 4.85 1.22
N ILE A 190 -18.82 4.52 2.15
CA ILE A 190 -19.28 3.16 2.44
C ILE A 190 -20.80 3.16 2.44
N GLU A 191 -21.39 2.14 1.82
CA GLU A 191 -22.83 1.92 1.80
C GLU A 191 -23.16 0.55 2.39
N LEU A 192 -24.27 0.47 3.14
CA LEU A 192 -24.84 -0.81 3.57
C LEU A 192 -25.70 -1.37 2.44
N VAL A 193 -25.44 -2.60 2.04
CA VAL A 193 -26.16 -3.27 0.95
C VAL A 193 -26.67 -4.62 1.44
N GLU A 194 -27.92 -4.94 1.15
CA GLU A 194 -28.46 -6.28 1.36
C GLU A 194 -28.36 -7.08 0.05
N MET A 195 -27.71 -8.24 0.10
CA MET A 195 -27.58 -9.16 -1.02
C MET A 195 -27.74 -10.60 -0.54
N ASP A 196 -28.58 -11.38 -1.19
CA ASP A 196 -28.87 -12.77 -0.85
C ASP A 196 -29.30 -12.97 0.63
N GLY A 197 -30.08 -12.00 1.17
CA GLY A 197 -30.58 -12.03 2.55
C GLY A 197 -29.50 -11.81 3.61
N ARG A 198 -28.37 -11.22 3.24
CA ARG A 198 -27.27 -10.86 4.14
C ARG A 198 -26.89 -9.40 3.95
N GLU A 199 -26.41 -8.79 5.04
CA GLU A 199 -25.84 -7.45 5.00
C GLU A 199 -24.38 -7.50 4.52
N TRP A 200 -24.01 -6.52 3.71
CA TRP A 200 -22.67 -6.28 3.19
C TRP A 200 -22.35 -4.80 3.26
N LEU A 201 -21.08 -4.48 3.33
CA LEU A 201 -20.59 -3.12 3.13
C LEU A 201 -20.02 -3.00 1.71
N TYR A 202 -20.49 -1.99 0.99
CA TYR A 202 -19.96 -1.61 -0.31
C TYR A 202 -19.04 -0.42 -0.14
N TYR A 203 -17.76 -0.63 -0.39
CA TYR A 203 -16.72 0.40 -0.36
C TYR A 203 -16.47 0.92 -1.78
N ARG A 204 -16.57 2.21 -1.99
CA ARG A 204 -16.34 2.83 -3.29
C ARG A 204 -14.86 2.77 -3.66
N ALA A 205 -14.54 2.39 -4.91
CA ALA A 205 -13.17 2.35 -5.39
C ALA A 205 -12.57 3.78 -5.47
N PRO A 206 -11.34 3.97 -4.98
CA PRO A 206 -10.68 5.27 -5.08
C PRO A 206 -10.26 5.55 -6.53
N LYS A 207 -10.33 6.82 -6.93
CA LYS A 207 -9.66 7.30 -8.16
C LYS A 207 -8.28 7.80 -7.75
N ILE A 208 -7.24 7.05 -8.06
CA ILE A 208 -5.85 7.41 -7.76
C ILE A 208 -5.26 8.20 -8.93
N ASP A 209 -4.82 9.43 -8.67
CA ASP A 209 -4.18 10.29 -9.67
C ASP A 209 -2.66 10.11 -9.69
N VAL A 210 -2.05 9.81 -8.55
CA VAL A 210 -0.62 9.58 -8.43
C VAL A 210 -0.34 8.40 -7.50
N ALA A 211 0.41 7.40 -7.98
CA ALA A 211 0.99 6.37 -7.14
C ALA A 211 2.45 6.69 -6.86
N VAL A 212 2.82 6.74 -5.59
CA VAL A 212 4.20 6.91 -5.12
C VAL A 212 4.64 5.58 -4.53
N ILE A 213 5.48 4.86 -5.28
CA ILE A 213 5.90 3.50 -4.95
C ILE A 213 7.41 3.39 -4.74
N ARG A 214 7.84 2.26 -4.21
CA ARG A 214 9.24 1.94 -4.02
C ARG A 214 9.56 0.53 -4.50
N GLY A 215 10.79 0.35 -4.99
CA GLY A 215 11.41 -0.94 -5.28
C GLY A 215 12.90 -0.91 -5.03
N THR A 216 13.61 -2.00 -5.35
CA THR A 216 15.06 -2.08 -5.16
C THR A 216 15.80 -1.64 -6.40
N THR A 217 15.53 -2.24 -7.54
CA THR A 217 16.23 -1.98 -8.80
C THR A 217 15.24 -1.69 -9.92
N ALA A 218 15.44 -0.59 -10.65
CA ALA A 218 14.77 -0.34 -11.91
C ALA A 218 15.71 -0.54 -13.09
N ASP A 219 15.18 -0.97 -14.22
CA ASP A 219 15.90 -0.85 -15.48
C ASP A 219 15.52 0.43 -16.23
N THR A 220 16.25 0.77 -17.29
CA THR A 220 16.00 1.99 -18.06
C THR A 220 14.69 1.99 -18.84
N ASP A 221 13.98 0.86 -18.93
CA ASP A 221 12.63 0.77 -19.48
C ASP A 221 11.53 0.88 -18.39
N GLY A 222 11.95 1.00 -17.10
CA GLY A 222 11.07 1.19 -15.96
C GLY A 222 10.57 -0.10 -15.31
N TYR A 223 11.07 -1.28 -15.69
CA TYR A 223 10.78 -2.54 -15.01
C TYR A 223 11.48 -2.55 -13.65
N ILE A 224 10.73 -2.91 -12.59
CA ILE A 224 11.23 -2.81 -11.21
C ILE A 224 11.20 -4.17 -10.52
N SER A 225 12.31 -4.52 -9.88
CA SER A 225 12.43 -5.63 -8.94
C SER A 225 12.50 -5.15 -7.50
N MET A 226 12.23 -6.07 -6.57
CA MET A 226 12.11 -5.75 -5.14
C MET A 226 12.95 -6.74 -4.30
N GLU A 227 14.11 -7.12 -4.80
CA GLU A 227 14.97 -8.17 -4.23
C GLU A 227 15.51 -7.86 -2.84
N SER A 228 15.75 -6.58 -2.52
CA SER A 228 16.18 -6.17 -1.17
C SER A 228 15.05 -5.65 -0.31
N GLU A 229 13.81 -5.57 -0.83
CA GLU A 229 12.68 -5.12 -0.03
C GLU A 229 12.19 -6.25 0.89
N ILE A 230 11.80 -5.88 2.10
CA ILE A 230 11.30 -6.80 3.12
C ILE A 230 9.93 -7.36 2.72
N ALA A 231 9.12 -6.54 2.08
CA ALA A 231 7.77 -6.87 1.64
C ALA A 231 7.42 -6.09 0.36
N TRP A 232 6.48 -6.63 -0.42
CA TRP A 232 6.03 -5.97 -1.66
C TRP A 232 4.89 -4.99 -1.41
N LEU A 233 4.20 -5.14 -0.31
CA LEU A 233 3.04 -4.36 0.11
C LEU A 233 2.01 -4.23 -1.03
N ASP A 234 1.50 -3.02 -1.24
CA ASP A 234 0.51 -2.69 -2.28
C ASP A 234 1.14 -2.13 -3.55
N SER A 235 2.47 -2.24 -3.76
CA SER A 235 3.19 -1.55 -4.83
C SER A 235 2.59 -1.81 -6.22
N LEU A 236 2.32 -3.06 -6.59
CA LEU A 236 1.75 -3.40 -7.90
C LEU A 236 0.30 -2.94 -8.05
N PRO A 237 -0.65 -3.30 -7.17
CA PRO A 237 -2.04 -2.86 -7.33
C PRO A 237 -2.19 -1.34 -7.27
N MET A 238 -1.37 -0.65 -6.49
CA MET A 238 -1.34 0.82 -6.44
C MET A 238 -0.89 1.43 -7.78
N ALA A 239 0.20 0.91 -8.36
CA ALA A 239 0.66 1.33 -9.68
C ALA A 239 -0.39 1.08 -10.77
N GLN A 240 -1.04 -0.09 -10.74
CA GLN A 240 -2.10 -0.44 -11.68
C GLN A 240 -3.33 0.48 -11.52
N ALA A 241 -3.75 0.76 -10.27
CA ALA A 241 -4.88 1.64 -10.01
C ALA A 241 -4.65 3.06 -10.56
N ALA A 242 -3.49 3.66 -10.28
CA ALA A 242 -3.14 4.98 -10.80
C ALA A 242 -3.08 4.96 -12.33
N HIS A 243 -2.33 4.01 -12.90
CA HIS A 243 -2.17 3.90 -14.36
C HIS A 243 -3.51 3.76 -15.09
N ASN A 244 -4.40 2.88 -14.62
CA ASN A 244 -5.67 2.58 -15.28
C ASN A 244 -6.72 3.70 -15.07
N ASN A 245 -6.53 4.53 -14.05
CA ASN A 245 -7.34 5.74 -13.86
C ASN A 245 -6.85 6.97 -14.64
N GLY A 246 -5.84 6.81 -15.51
CA GLY A 246 -5.26 7.92 -16.28
C GLY A 246 -4.24 8.75 -15.50
N GLY A 247 -3.90 8.33 -14.29
CA GLY A 247 -2.90 8.95 -13.45
C GLY A 247 -1.47 8.53 -13.79
N ILE A 248 -0.52 8.83 -12.89
CA ILE A 248 0.91 8.56 -13.04
C ILE A 248 1.48 7.74 -11.90
N VAL A 249 2.59 7.06 -12.17
CA VAL A 249 3.34 6.26 -11.21
C VAL A 249 4.77 6.79 -11.09
N ILE A 250 5.13 7.21 -9.91
CA ILE A 250 6.48 7.68 -9.56
C ILE A 250 7.12 6.64 -8.63
N ALA A 251 8.25 6.09 -9.04
CA ALA A 251 8.93 5.05 -8.30
C ALA A 251 10.28 5.54 -7.75
N GLN A 252 10.52 5.29 -6.46
CA GLN A 252 11.84 5.40 -5.86
C GLN A 252 12.53 4.05 -5.90
N VAL A 253 13.81 3.98 -6.29
CA VAL A 253 14.61 2.76 -6.30
C VAL A 253 16.02 3.03 -5.80
N LYS A 254 16.67 1.98 -5.30
CA LYS A 254 18.09 2.06 -4.87
C LYS A 254 19.03 2.05 -6.07
N ASN A 255 18.74 1.22 -7.07
CA ASN A 255 19.63 0.96 -8.21
C ASN A 255 18.93 1.21 -9.55
N LEU A 256 19.71 1.64 -10.53
CA LEU A 256 19.30 1.71 -11.93
C LEU A 256 20.23 0.84 -12.78
N VAL A 257 19.68 -0.01 -13.63
CA VAL A 257 20.41 -0.91 -14.51
C VAL A 257 19.95 -0.75 -15.96
N LYS A 258 20.70 -1.36 -16.90
CA LYS A 258 20.34 -1.35 -18.32
C LYS A 258 19.05 -2.17 -18.56
N ALA A 259 18.25 -1.74 -19.51
CA ALA A 259 17.05 -2.45 -19.97
C ALA A 259 17.31 -3.94 -20.26
N GLY A 260 16.42 -4.80 -19.79
CA GLY A 260 16.49 -6.24 -19.97
C GLY A 260 17.53 -6.95 -19.09
N THR A 261 18.10 -6.27 -18.10
CA THR A 261 19.06 -6.90 -17.15
C THR A 261 18.34 -7.63 -16.03
N ILE A 262 17.15 -7.16 -15.62
CA ILE A 262 16.35 -7.80 -14.56
C ILE A 262 15.72 -9.07 -15.12
N HIS A 263 15.87 -10.20 -14.41
CA HIS A 263 15.23 -11.44 -14.82
C HIS A 263 13.70 -11.30 -14.79
N PRO A 264 12.94 -11.75 -15.81
CA PRO A 264 11.49 -11.52 -15.90
C PRO A 264 10.67 -12.00 -14.70
N ARG A 265 11.13 -13.06 -14.00
CA ARG A 265 10.44 -13.58 -12.79
C ARG A 265 10.63 -12.69 -11.58
N ASP A 266 11.65 -11.84 -11.57
CA ASP A 266 11.99 -10.96 -10.45
C ASP A 266 11.33 -9.59 -10.59
N VAL A 267 10.82 -9.27 -11.79
CA VAL A 267 10.05 -8.05 -12.03
C VAL A 267 8.75 -8.11 -11.24
N LYS A 268 8.55 -7.13 -10.36
CA LYS A 268 7.33 -6.96 -9.58
C LYS A 268 6.43 -5.86 -10.16
N ILE A 269 7.02 -4.82 -10.72
CA ILE A 269 6.28 -3.71 -11.36
C ILE A 269 6.67 -3.66 -12.84
N PRO A 270 5.73 -3.93 -13.77
CA PRO A 270 5.96 -3.80 -15.20
C PRO A 270 6.30 -2.36 -15.61
N GLY A 271 7.29 -2.19 -16.48
CA GLY A 271 7.82 -0.88 -16.87
C GLY A 271 6.80 0.04 -17.54
N TYR A 272 5.81 -0.49 -18.24
CA TYR A 272 4.77 0.34 -18.87
C TYR A 272 3.86 1.06 -17.88
N LEU A 273 3.85 0.64 -16.60
CA LEU A 273 3.11 1.33 -15.54
C LEU A 273 3.84 2.57 -15.02
N VAL A 274 5.18 2.63 -15.15
CA VAL A 274 6.04 3.61 -14.46
C VAL A 274 6.31 4.83 -15.34
N ASP A 275 6.01 6.01 -14.83
CA ASP A 275 6.15 7.28 -15.55
C ASP A 275 7.44 8.03 -15.20
N ALA A 276 7.96 7.84 -13.98
CA ALA A 276 9.25 8.40 -13.56
C ALA A 276 9.93 7.52 -12.50
N VAL A 277 11.26 7.52 -12.51
CA VAL A 277 12.09 6.83 -11.53
C VAL A 277 12.99 7.85 -10.83
N VAL A 278 13.07 7.74 -9.50
CA VAL A 278 14.01 8.47 -8.65
C VAL A 278 14.99 7.48 -8.06
N VAL A 279 16.29 7.68 -8.33
CA VAL A 279 17.34 6.80 -7.81
C VAL A 279 17.87 7.35 -6.49
N ASP A 280 17.79 6.56 -5.44
CA ASP A 280 18.37 6.86 -4.13
C ASP A 280 19.32 5.74 -3.68
N PRO A 281 20.62 5.84 -3.98
CA PRO A 281 21.60 4.84 -3.55
C PRO A 281 21.71 4.67 -2.03
N GLY A 282 21.23 5.67 -1.27
CA GLY A 282 21.17 5.66 0.19
C GLY A 282 19.91 5.01 0.77
N GLN A 283 19.02 4.46 -0.08
CA GLN A 283 17.79 3.81 0.36
C GLN A 283 18.09 2.67 1.34
N CYS A 284 17.42 2.70 2.52
CA CYS A 284 17.53 1.68 3.56
C CYS A 284 16.28 0.79 3.57
N GLN A 285 16.42 -0.48 3.93
CA GLN A 285 15.29 -1.39 4.12
C GLN A 285 14.35 -0.93 5.25
N LEU A 286 14.94 -0.44 6.32
CA LEU A 286 14.29 0.10 7.52
C LEU A 286 14.97 1.42 7.88
N TYR A 287 14.28 2.30 8.58
CA TYR A 287 14.85 3.58 9.01
C TYR A 287 16.13 3.41 9.82
N ASN A 288 17.20 4.07 9.39
CA ASN A 288 18.48 4.13 10.09
C ASN A 288 19.08 2.77 10.46
N ALA A 289 18.60 1.69 9.85
CA ALA A 289 19.14 0.36 10.08
C ALA A 289 20.08 -0.03 8.92
N PRO A 290 21.19 -0.73 9.20
CA PRO A 290 21.97 -1.39 8.16
C PRO A 290 21.10 -2.37 7.38
N GLU A 291 21.42 -2.56 6.09
CA GLU A 291 20.76 -3.57 5.28
C GLU A 291 20.93 -4.96 5.92
N ASN A 292 19.82 -5.66 6.08
CA ASN A 292 19.77 -6.97 6.71
C ASN A 292 19.21 -7.99 5.73
N ARG A 293 20.08 -8.75 5.09
CA ARG A 293 19.73 -9.73 4.05
C ARG A 293 18.96 -10.94 4.56
N PHE A 294 18.86 -11.13 5.86
CA PHE A 294 17.98 -12.13 6.47
C PHE A 294 16.49 -11.73 6.41
N LEU A 295 16.19 -10.42 6.27
CA LEU A 295 14.83 -9.91 6.20
C LEU A 295 14.23 -9.98 4.80
N CYS A 296 15.04 -10.02 3.76
CA CYS A 296 14.58 -10.15 2.37
C CYS A 296 14.73 -11.58 1.80
N GLY A 297 15.18 -12.53 2.64
CA GLY A 297 15.28 -13.94 2.25
C GLY A 297 16.57 -14.34 1.52
N ASP A 298 17.52 -13.44 1.33
CA ASP A 298 18.80 -13.75 0.69
C ASP A 298 19.68 -14.67 1.53
N TYR A 299 19.59 -14.53 2.86
CA TYR A 299 20.29 -15.37 3.82
C TYR A 299 19.33 -15.99 4.80
N ILE A 300 19.69 -17.20 5.26
CA ILE A 300 18.99 -17.93 6.32
C ILE A 300 19.78 -17.79 7.60
N ALA A 301 19.18 -17.23 8.64
CA ALA A 301 19.78 -17.17 9.97
C ALA A 301 19.79 -18.57 10.59
N GLU A 302 20.91 -18.92 11.24
CA GLU A 302 21.02 -20.19 11.97
C GLU A 302 19.97 -20.25 13.11
N GLU A 303 19.30 -21.37 13.21
CA GLU A 303 18.41 -21.63 14.34
C GLU A 303 19.21 -21.61 15.64
N GLY A 304 18.70 -20.92 16.65
CA GLY A 304 19.32 -20.84 17.99
C GLY A 304 20.08 -19.58 18.34
N LYS A 305 20.31 -18.66 17.40
CA LYS A 305 20.99 -17.36 17.67
C LYS A 305 20.06 -16.21 18.07
N CYS A 306 18.77 -16.44 18.23
CA CYS A 306 17.88 -15.40 18.72
C CYS A 306 17.88 -15.39 20.24
N GLU A 307 18.05 -14.19 20.80
CA GLU A 307 17.97 -13.99 22.23
C GLU A 307 16.60 -14.40 22.78
N SER A 308 16.61 -15.10 23.89
CA SER A 308 15.38 -15.44 24.60
C SER A 308 14.73 -14.20 25.17
N LEU A 309 13.41 -14.14 25.10
CA LEU A 309 12.67 -13.05 25.74
C LEU A 309 12.90 -13.07 27.27
N LEU A 310 13.08 -11.89 27.84
CA LEU A 310 13.15 -11.75 29.30
C LEU A 310 11.84 -12.24 29.94
N LEU A 311 11.94 -12.95 31.04
CA LEU A 311 10.77 -13.39 31.80
C LEU A 311 10.10 -12.17 32.45
N ASN A 312 9.02 -11.75 31.86
CA ASN A 312 8.15 -10.68 32.33
C ASN A 312 6.70 -10.99 31.95
N GLU A 313 5.78 -10.07 32.20
CA GLU A 313 4.36 -10.24 31.93
C GLU A 313 4.10 -10.50 30.42
N ARG A 314 4.82 -9.83 29.53
CA ARG A 314 4.69 -10.01 28.07
C ARG A 314 5.03 -11.43 27.65
N LYS A 315 6.13 -12.00 28.17
CA LYS A 315 6.51 -13.39 27.88
C LYS A 315 5.48 -14.38 28.41
N VAL A 316 4.93 -14.14 29.60
CA VAL A 316 3.87 -14.99 30.19
C VAL A 316 2.61 -14.95 29.29
N ILE A 317 2.20 -13.77 28.83
CA ILE A 317 1.05 -13.62 27.92
C ILE A 317 1.31 -14.32 26.59
N ALA A 318 2.49 -14.13 25.99
CA ALA A 318 2.86 -14.78 24.73
C ALA A 318 2.85 -16.32 24.86
N ARG A 319 3.36 -16.87 25.98
CA ARG A 319 3.31 -18.30 26.28
C ARG A 319 1.88 -18.81 26.44
N ARG A 320 1.05 -18.07 27.13
CA ARG A 320 -0.36 -18.45 27.29
C ARG A 320 -1.10 -18.44 25.94
N ALA A 321 -0.85 -17.44 25.12
CA ALA A 321 -1.41 -17.37 23.77
C ALA A 321 -0.92 -18.52 22.87
N LEU A 322 0.37 -18.87 22.95
CA LEU A 322 0.95 -20.00 22.20
C LEU A 322 0.22 -21.33 22.50
N MET A 323 -0.29 -21.53 23.71
CA MET A 323 -1.02 -22.75 24.10
C MET A 323 -2.38 -22.91 23.36
N GLU A 324 -2.90 -21.84 22.74
CA GLU A 324 -4.12 -21.89 21.93
C GLU A 324 -3.84 -22.27 20.46
N ILE A 325 -2.58 -22.22 20.02
CA ILE A 325 -2.17 -22.55 18.66
C ILE A 325 -1.93 -24.07 18.58
N ARG A 326 -2.50 -24.69 17.56
CA ARG A 326 -2.42 -26.13 17.32
C ARG A 326 -1.42 -26.44 16.20
N ASP A 327 -0.97 -27.68 16.14
CA ASP A 327 -0.14 -28.16 15.05
C ASP A 327 -0.90 -28.02 13.71
N GLY A 328 -0.25 -27.38 12.73
CA GLY A 328 -0.80 -27.11 11.42
C GLY A 328 -1.60 -25.80 11.30
N ASP A 329 -1.84 -25.09 12.39
CA ASP A 329 -2.53 -23.79 12.32
C ASP A 329 -1.72 -22.75 11.54
N VAL A 330 -2.44 -21.80 10.95
CA VAL A 330 -1.88 -20.59 10.35
C VAL A 330 -2.39 -19.40 11.13
N GLY A 331 -1.48 -18.71 11.80
CA GLY A 331 -1.79 -17.58 12.67
C GLY A 331 -1.25 -16.25 12.12
N ASN A 332 -2.09 -15.21 12.14
CA ASN A 332 -1.61 -13.84 11.91
C ASN A 332 -1.28 -13.19 13.25
N LEU A 333 -0.12 -12.54 13.31
CA LEU A 333 0.31 -11.78 14.49
C LEU A 333 0.14 -10.28 14.26
N GLY A 334 -0.46 -9.61 15.24
CA GLY A 334 -0.49 -8.15 15.32
C GLY A 334 0.73 -7.59 16.07
N VAL A 335 0.94 -6.28 15.96
CA VAL A 335 1.98 -5.54 16.67
C VAL A 335 1.69 -5.50 18.18
N GLY A 336 2.71 -5.65 19.00
CA GLY A 336 2.61 -5.45 20.44
C GLY A 336 2.89 -6.72 21.27
N ILE A 337 1.95 -7.16 22.11
CA ILE A 337 2.18 -8.34 22.98
C ILE A 337 2.23 -9.63 22.18
N SER A 338 1.44 -9.73 21.12
CA SER A 338 1.35 -10.91 20.26
C SER A 338 2.61 -11.19 19.46
N ASP A 339 3.45 -10.19 19.18
CA ASP A 339 4.70 -10.37 18.43
C ASP A 339 5.69 -11.29 19.16
N GLY A 340 5.55 -11.44 20.47
CA GLY A 340 6.34 -12.36 21.29
C GLY A 340 6.05 -13.85 21.08
N ILE A 341 4.91 -14.22 20.48
CA ILE A 341 4.52 -15.62 20.30
C ILE A 341 5.54 -16.39 19.46
N GLY A 342 6.01 -15.81 18.37
CA GLY A 342 7.01 -16.44 17.49
C GLY A 342 8.36 -16.68 18.21
N SER A 343 8.78 -15.75 19.04
CA SER A 343 10.00 -15.90 19.84
C SER A 343 9.87 -17.01 20.90
N VAL A 344 8.75 -17.03 21.61
CA VAL A 344 8.48 -18.07 22.63
C VAL A 344 8.33 -19.44 21.98
N ALA A 345 7.61 -19.55 20.86
CA ALA A 345 7.47 -20.80 20.13
C ALA A 345 8.82 -21.42 19.75
N ARG A 346 9.75 -20.59 19.32
CA ARG A 346 11.10 -21.06 19.00
C ARG A 346 11.89 -21.45 20.24
N GLU A 347 11.82 -20.67 21.33
CA GLU A 347 12.46 -21.03 22.62
C GLU A 347 12.01 -22.41 23.12
N GLU A 348 10.75 -22.76 22.87
CA GLU A 348 10.14 -24.01 23.32
C GLU A 348 10.22 -25.15 22.27
N GLY A 349 10.88 -24.89 21.11
CA GLY A 349 11.04 -25.90 20.05
C GLY A 349 9.77 -26.18 19.25
N LEU A 350 8.77 -25.31 19.33
CA LEU A 350 7.46 -25.44 18.66
C LEU A 350 7.35 -24.66 17.36
N GLY A 351 8.38 -23.89 16.98
CA GLY A 351 8.33 -22.99 15.82
C GLY A 351 8.11 -23.65 14.45
N GLY A 352 8.25 -24.99 14.35
CA GLY A 352 7.98 -25.76 13.15
C GLY A 352 6.56 -26.34 13.06
N ASN A 353 5.78 -26.26 14.12
CA ASN A 353 4.49 -26.94 14.23
C ASN A 353 3.34 -26.19 13.55
N PHE A 354 3.48 -24.88 13.35
CA PHE A 354 2.47 -24.00 12.77
C PHE A 354 3.14 -22.93 11.91
N THR A 355 2.34 -22.19 11.16
CA THR A 355 2.84 -21.10 10.30
C THR A 355 2.38 -19.75 10.81
N LEU A 356 3.31 -18.83 11.06
CA LEU A 356 2.99 -17.44 11.37
C LEU A 356 3.01 -16.60 10.10
N THR A 357 2.12 -15.65 10.03
CA THR A 357 2.03 -14.67 8.94
C THR A 357 1.95 -13.26 9.51
N ILE A 358 2.32 -12.28 8.71
CA ILE A 358 2.17 -10.87 9.01
C ILE A 358 1.43 -10.21 7.85
N GLU A 359 0.55 -9.26 8.15
CA GLU A 359 -0.27 -8.56 7.16
C GLU A 359 0.54 -7.89 6.03
N THR A 360 1.77 -7.48 6.30
CA THR A 360 2.69 -6.87 5.31
C THR A 360 3.14 -7.81 4.20
N GLY A 361 3.00 -9.15 4.41
CA GLY A 361 3.29 -10.15 3.39
C GLY A 361 4.16 -11.33 3.76
N PRO A 362 5.04 -11.28 4.78
CA PRO A 362 5.86 -12.43 5.18
C PRO A 362 5.03 -13.60 5.68
N ILE A 363 5.38 -14.81 5.22
CA ILE A 363 4.78 -16.08 5.59
C ILE A 363 5.87 -16.96 6.19
N GLY A 364 5.67 -17.44 7.41
CA GLY A 364 6.67 -18.19 8.17
C GLY A 364 7.79 -17.33 8.72
N GLY A 365 8.79 -17.98 9.30
CA GLY A 365 9.92 -17.29 9.94
C GLY A 365 9.60 -16.72 11.31
N VAL A 366 10.40 -15.77 11.75
CA VAL A 366 10.29 -15.12 13.05
C VAL A 366 10.11 -13.63 12.90
N THR A 367 9.01 -13.13 13.39
CA THR A 367 8.62 -11.72 13.31
C THR A 367 9.62 -10.82 14.04
N ALA A 368 10.04 -9.74 13.40
CA ALA A 368 10.78 -8.66 14.05
C ALA A 368 9.88 -7.91 15.04
N GLN A 369 10.47 -7.33 16.08
CA GLN A 369 9.73 -6.70 17.16
C GLN A 369 9.78 -5.17 17.10
N GLY A 370 8.87 -4.53 17.80
CA GLY A 370 8.83 -3.08 17.98
C GLY A 370 8.50 -2.33 16.69
N ILE A 371 9.28 -1.29 16.38
CA ILE A 371 9.08 -0.46 15.17
C ILE A 371 9.37 -1.20 13.86
N PHE A 372 10.03 -2.34 13.93
CA PHE A 372 10.36 -3.20 12.79
C PHE A 372 9.33 -4.31 12.57
N PHE A 373 8.25 -4.31 13.33
CA PHE A 373 7.12 -5.20 13.09
C PHE A 373 6.61 -5.02 11.65
N GLY A 374 6.32 -6.15 10.99
CA GLY A 374 6.06 -6.20 9.55
C GLY A 374 7.18 -6.88 8.75
N ALA A 375 8.36 -7.03 9.36
CA ALA A 375 9.47 -7.81 8.84
C ALA A 375 9.55 -9.18 9.52
N SER A 376 10.11 -10.18 8.83
CA SER A 376 10.33 -11.53 9.36
C SER A 376 11.68 -12.06 8.91
N VAL A 377 12.42 -12.68 9.84
CA VAL A 377 13.66 -13.41 9.54
C VAL A 377 13.30 -14.83 9.16
N ASN A 378 13.95 -15.37 8.13
CA ASN A 378 13.71 -16.72 7.60
C ASN A 378 12.27 -16.93 7.10
N SER A 379 11.66 -15.91 6.50
CA SER A 379 10.38 -16.06 5.79
C SER A 379 10.48 -17.15 4.74
N LYS A 380 9.46 -18.01 4.65
CA LYS A 380 9.37 -19.09 3.66
C LYS A 380 8.76 -18.61 2.34
N ALA A 381 7.95 -17.56 2.40
CA ALA A 381 7.35 -16.92 1.23
C ALA A 381 7.01 -15.46 1.53
N LEU A 382 6.80 -14.69 0.46
CA LEU A 382 6.21 -13.36 0.50
C LEU A 382 4.94 -13.35 -0.35
N ALA A 383 3.92 -12.64 0.11
CA ALA A 383 2.73 -12.29 -0.66
C ALA A 383 2.56 -10.77 -0.66
N ASP A 384 1.80 -10.24 -1.61
CA ASP A 384 1.33 -8.85 -1.53
C ASP A 384 0.21 -8.73 -0.47
N ILE A 385 -0.05 -7.54 0.02
CA ILE A 385 -1.07 -7.31 1.06
C ILE A 385 -2.45 -7.78 0.60
N PRO A 386 -2.94 -7.46 -0.61
CA PRO A 386 -4.24 -7.96 -1.05
C PRO A 386 -4.35 -9.49 -0.99
N ALA A 387 -3.31 -10.22 -1.40
CA ALA A 387 -3.33 -11.69 -1.34
C ALA A 387 -3.32 -12.23 0.09
N GLN A 388 -2.63 -11.56 1.02
CA GLN A 388 -2.69 -11.93 2.44
C GLN A 388 -4.11 -11.76 2.99
N PHE A 389 -4.77 -10.66 2.71
CA PHE A 389 -6.11 -10.41 3.19
C PHE A 389 -7.18 -11.26 2.50
N ASP A 390 -6.98 -11.64 1.23
CA ASP A 390 -7.81 -12.66 0.56
C ASP A 390 -7.74 -13.99 1.32
N PHE A 391 -6.54 -14.39 1.75
CA PHE A 391 -6.34 -15.59 2.56
C PHE A 391 -7.05 -15.49 3.93
N TYR A 392 -7.12 -14.31 4.55
CA TYR A 392 -7.85 -14.09 5.81
C TYR A 392 -9.37 -13.93 5.63
N GLY A 393 -9.91 -14.24 4.44
CA GLY A 393 -11.34 -14.24 4.19
C GLY A 393 -11.96 -12.90 3.87
N GLY A 394 -11.18 -11.98 3.28
CA GLY A 394 -11.70 -10.72 2.74
C GLY A 394 -11.35 -9.47 3.52
N GLY A 395 -10.31 -9.52 4.29
CA GLY A 395 -9.59 -8.32 4.66
C GLY A 395 -10.09 -7.50 5.81
N GLY A 396 -10.58 -8.11 6.84
CA GLY A 396 -10.99 -7.33 7.97
C GLY A 396 -10.30 -7.75 9.24
N LEU A 397 -9.29 -7.15 9.65
CA LEU A 397 -8.75 -7.35 11.01
C LEU A 397 -8.31 -6.06 11.68
N ASP A 398 -8.54 -4.95 11.05
CA ASP A 398 -7.86 -3.74 11.42
C ASP A 398 -8.72 -2.85 12.27
N VAL A 399 -9.51 -3.45 13.08
CA VAL A 399 -10.44 -2.70 13.94
C VAL A 399 -10.15 -2.97 15.40
#